data_1974fc2bf6aefa29e8bfb747a3b730b7
#
_entry.id   1974fc2bf6aefa29e8bfb747a3b730b7
#
_cell.length_a   1.000
_cell.length_b   1.000
_cell.length_c   1.000
_cell.angle_alpha   90.00
_cell.angle_beta   90.00
_cell.angle_gamma   90.00
#
_symmetry.space_group_name_H-M   'P 1'
#
loop_
_entity.id
_entity.type
_entity.pdbx_description
1 polymer ?
#
loop_
_entity_poly.entity_id
_entity_poly.type
_entity_poly.pdbx_seq_one_letter_code
_entity_poly.pdbx_strand_id
1 'polypeptide(L)'
;MIINKEKKQLYILLACGVLALAVSIWAFRMEKSTGMMVSAEIEDRSLPSGQDDKDKAKQADGTLDTGAFASTVIKKVDFDTKLEKMEDSVAQSMITTASENTRTELYMGEGTSADELLIVTVEDEDQMDQEIENVQKHLTDMRQSFQDYLPKEAKKIDDAVILQSGKYIVACVSGDKDTAGNVIREQLKGKK
;
A
#
# COMPACT_ATOMS: atom_id res chain seq x y z
N MET A 1 41.97 -15.91 -31.26
CA MET A 1 41.99 -16.70 -30.02
C MET A 1 40.77 -17.62 -30.02
N ILE A 2 40.95 -18.89 -30.36
CA ILE A 2 39.86 -19.85 -30.58
C ILE A 2 39.50 -20.47 -29.22
N ILE A 3 38.40 -20.09 -28.68
CA ILE A 3 37.88 -20.70 -27.42
C ILE A 3 37.39 -22.09 -27.76
N ASN A 4 38.00 -23.12 -27.16
CA ASN A 4 37.72 -24.53 -27.40
C ASN A 4 36.23 -24.83 -27.08
N LYS A 5 35.59 -25.62 -27.97
CA LYS A 5 34.16 -25.96 -27.93
C LYS A 5 33.70 -26.51 -26.58
N GLU A 6 34.59 -27.25 -25.91
CA GLU A 6 34.34 -27.80 -24.56
C GLU A 6 34.27 -26.71 -23.48
N LYS A 7 35.10 -25.67 -23.57
CA LYS A 7 35.04 -24.54 -22.62
C LYS A 7 33.76 -23.71 -22.80
N LYS A 8 33.25 -23.56 -24.04
CA LYS A 8 31.94 -22.90 -24.27
C LYS A 8 30.78 -23.64 -23.63
N GLN A 9 30.76 -24.98 -23.71
CA GLN A 9 29.73 -25.78 -23.07
C GLN A 9 29.80 -25.66 -21.52
N LEU A 10 31.00 -25.63 -20.96
CA LEU A 10 31.18 -25.44 -19.52
C LEU A 10 30.69 -24.07 -19.03
N TYR A 11 30.94 -23.01 -19.81
CA TYR A 11 30.42 -21.66 -19.46
C TYR A 11 28.91 -21.56 -19.58
N ILE A 12 28.27 -22.25 -20.54
CA ILE A 12 26.82 -22.28 -20.70
C ILE A 12 26.17 -23.04 -19.50
N LEU A 13 26.76 -24.16 -19.08
CA LEU A 13 26.28 -24.92 -17.91
C LEU A 13 26.46 -24.16 -16.61
N LEU A 14 27.55 -23.42 -16.44
CA LEU A 14 27.76 -22.54 -15.28
C LEU A 14 26.77 -21.37 -15.27
N ALA A 15 26.51 -20.75 -16.41
CA ALA A 15 25.54 -19.65 -16.53
C ALA A 15 24.11 -20.11 -16.24
N CYS A 16 23.70 -21.29 -16.71
CA CYS A 16 22.41 -21.88 -16.42
C CYS A 16 22.27 -22.26 -14.92
N GLY A 17 23.35 -22.74 -14.29
CA GLY A 17 23.35 -23.07 -12.86
C GLY A 17 23.19 -21.84 -11.96
N VAL A 18 23.82 -20.72 -12.31
CA VAL A 18 23.69 -19.45 -11.57
C VAL A 18 22.28 -18.85 -11.73
N LEU A 19 21.68 -18.93 -12.93
CA LEU A 19 20.31 -18.51 -13.17
C LEU A 19 19.29 -19.35 -12.37
N ALA A 20 19.47 -20.66 -12.30
CA ALA A 20 18.60 -21.55 -11.52
C ALA A 20 18.65 -21.25 -10.01
N LEU A 21 19.85 -20.93 -9.48
CA LEU A 21 20.01 -20.53 -8.08
C LEU A 21 19.39 -19.15 -7.80
N ALA A 22 19.48 -18.21 -8.72
CA ALA A 22 18.87 -16.88 -8.56
C ALA A 22 17.34 -16.97 -8.52
N VAL A 23 16.73 -17.80 -9.37
CA VAL A 23 15.27 -18.03 -9.36
C VAL A 23 14.81 -18.74 -8.08
N SER A 24 15.59 -19.70 -7.58
CA SER A 24 15.26 -20.41 -6.33
C SER A 24 15.37 -19.51 -5.10
N ILE A 25 16.32 -18.58 -5.06
CA ILE A 25 16.46 -17.59 -4.00
C ILE A 25 15.34 -16.57 -4.08
N TRP A 26 14.90 -16.20 -5.29
CA TRP A 26 13.79 -15.27 -5.49
C TRP A 26 12.46 -15.90 -5.04
N ALA A 27 12.17 -17.14 -5.41
CA ALA A 27 10.99 -17.87 -4.98
C ALA A 27 10.95 -18.11 -3.45
N PHE A 28 12.09 -18.41 -2.83
CA PHE A 28 12.18 -18.59 -1.38
C PHE A 28 12.03 -17.28 -0.58
N ARG A 29 12.39 -16.14 -1.21
CA ARG A 29 12.21 -14.82 -0.60
C ARG A 29 10.74 -14.36 -0.64
N MET A 30 9.96 -14.80 -1.64
CA MET A 30 8.55 -14.46 -1.78
C MET A 30 7.67 -15.11 -0.70
N GLU A 31 8.08 -16.26 -0.16
CA GLU A 31 7.29 -17.03 0.82
C GLU A 31 7.38 -16.47 2.27
N LYS A 32 8.26 -15.52 2.55
CA LYS A 32 8.42 -14.90 3.88
C LYS A 32 7.81 -13.50 4.01
N SER A 33 7.19 -12.97 2.96
CA SER A 33 6.59 -11.63 2.97
C SER A 33 5.09 -11.63 3.33
N THR A 34 4.55 -12.72 3.90
CA THR A 34 3.12 -12.87 4.16
C THR A 34 2.77 -12.41 5.58
N GLY A 35 2.84 -11.12 5.83
CA GLY A 35 2.33 -10.52 7.07
C GLY A 35 1.39 -9.34 6.82
N MET A 36 1.31 -8.81 5.60
CA MET A 36 0.38 -7.75 5.28
C MET A 36 -1.01 -8.32 5.00
N MET A 37 -1.96 -8.08 5.89
CA MET A 37 -3.36 -8.41 5.68
C MET A 37 -3.95 -7.49 4.61
N VAL A 38 -4.11 -7.99 3.39
CA VAL A 38 -5.02 -7.40 2.42
C VAL A 38 -6.43 -7.87 2.77
N SER A 39 -7.20 -7.00 3.41
CA SER A 39 -8.63 -7.26 3.60
C SER A 39 -9.35 -6.89 2.31
N ALA A 40 -9.57 -7.88 1.46
CA ALA A 40 -10.41 -7.72 0.29
C ALA A 40 -11.88 -7.56 0.71
N GLU A 41 -12.55 -6.62 0.04
CA GLU A 41 -13.99 -6.52 -0.15
C GLU A 41 -14.87 -6.41 1.10
N ILE A 42 -15.48 -5.22 1.25
CA ILE A 42 -16.61 -5.02 2.16
C ILE A 42 -17.87 -5.51 1.43
N GLU A 43 -18.24 -6.79 1.60
CA GLU A 43 -19.59 -7.23 1.26
C GLU A 43 -20.63 -6.51 2.13
N ASP A 44 -21.59 -5.90 1.46
CA ASP A 44 -22.77 -5.26 2.06
C ASP A 44 -23.61 -6.29 2.84
N ARG A 45 -23.43 -6.38 4.16
CA ARG A 45 -24.29 -7.12 5.06
C ARG A 45 -25.06 -6.14 5.93
N SER A 46 -26.24 -5.79 5.45
CA SER A 46 -27.24 -5.00 6.19
C SER A 46 -27.63 -5.65 7.52
N LEU A 47 -27.49 -4.92 8.62
CA LEU A 47 -28.16 -5.15 9.89
C LEU A 47 -28.80 -3.85 10.38
N PRO A 48 -29.95 -3.90 11.13
CA PRO A 48 -30.94 -2.86 11.15
C PRO A 48 -30.75 -1.79 12.21
N SER A 49 -31.18 -0.61 11.81
CA SER A 49 -31.62 0.62 12.50
C SER A 49 -31.53 0.74 14.03
N GLY A 50 -30.90 1.85 14.45
CA GLY A 50 -31.16 2.57 15.69
C GLY A 50 -30.92 4.07 15.47
N GLN A 51 -31.92 4.86 15.79
CA GLN A 51 -32.23 6.23 15.39
C GLN A 51 -31.27 7.32 15.89
N ASP A 52 -31.29 8.39 15.08
CA ASP A 52 -31.16 9.81 15.33
C ASP A 52 -29.80 10.39 15.72
N ASP A 53 -29.19 11.09 14.73
CA ASP A 53 -28.99 12.53 14.82
C ASP A 53 -28.80 13.14 13.42
N LYS A 54 -29.53 14.25 13.19
CA LYS A 54 -29.57 14.97 11.93
C LYS A 54 -28.35 15.85 11.79
N ASP A 55 -27.43 15.46 10.91
CA ASP A 55 -26.64 16.42 10.14
C ASP A 55 -26.69 16.04 8.67
N LYS A 56 -27.32 16.92 7.89
CA LYS A 56 -27.47 16.80 6.43
C LYS A 56 -26.11 16.93 5.76
N ALA A 57 -25.35 15.84 5.70
CA ALA A 57 -24.33 15.69 4.69
C ALA A 57 -25.04 15.35 3.37
N LYS A 58 -24.92 16.25 2.40
CA LYS A 58 -25.30 16.09 1.01
C LYS A 58 -24.75 14.76 0.51
N GLN A 59 -25.61 13.81 0.21
CA GLN A 59 -25.28 12.54 -0.42
C GLN A 59 -24.75 12.85 -1.82
N ALA A 60 -23.42 12.96 -1.94
CA ALA A 60 -22.72 12.99 -3.21
C ALA A 60 -22.62 11.55 -3.75
N ASP A 61 -22.71 11.41 -5.04
CA ASP A 61 -22.78 10.28 -5.96
C ASP A 61 -21.85 9.04 -5.71
N GLY A 62 -21.50 8.71 -4.50
CA GLY A 62 -20.59 7.60 -4.18
C GLY A 62 -19.08 7.94 -4.33
N THR A 63 -18.74 9.12 -4.85
CA THR A 63 -17.35 9.55 -4.99
C THR A 63 -16.76 9.94 -3.62
N LEU A 64 -15.51 9.54 -3.36
CA LEU A 64 -14.79 9.90 -2.16
C LEU A 64 -14.17 11.30 -2.31
N ASP A 65 -14.46 12.20 -1.39
CA ASP A 65 -13.65 13.41 -1.19
C ASP A 65 -12.36 12.99 -0.44
N THR A 66 -11.29 12.78 -1.18
CA THR A 66 -10.01 12.27 -0.65
C THR A 66 -9.39 13.22 0.36
N GLY A 67 -9.58 14.54 0.19
CA GLY A 67 -9.08 15.56 1.12
C GLY A 67 -9.82 15.52 2.48
N ALA A 68 -11.16 15.43 2.45
CA ALA A 68 -11.97 15.30 3.65
C ALA A 68 -11.73 13.95 4.33
N PHE A 69 -11.57 12.89 3.54
CA PHE A 69 -11.20 11.56 4.01
C PHE A 69 -9.86 11.58 4.75
N ALA A 70 -8.80 12.08 4.11
CA ALA A 70 -7.47 12.18 4.72
C ALA A 70 -7.50 12.99 6.02
N SER A 71 -8.18 14.13 6.01
CA SER A 71 -8.33 14.98 7.20
C SER A 71 -9.02 14.24 8.35
N THR A 72 -10.01 13.38 8.04
CA THR A 72 -10.73 12.58 9.04
C THR A 72 -9.85 11.47 9.60
N VAL A 73 -9.11 10.75 8.75
CA VAL A 73 -8.18 9.69 9.16
C VAL A 73 -7.07 10.29 10.04
N ILE A 74 -6.42 11.35 9.57
CA ILE A 74 -5.32 12.02 10.29
C ILE A 74 -5.78 12.54 11.67
N LYS A 75 -7.03 12.97 11.78
CA LYS A 75 -7.58 13.46 13.05
C LYS A 75 -7.93 12.35 14.05
N LYS A 76 -8.37 11.18 13.54
CA LYS A 76 -8.93 10.09 14.38
C LYS A 76 -7.91 9.00 14.68
N VAL A 77 -6.89 8.85 13.86
CA VAL A 77 -5.81 7.86 14.03
C VAL A 77 -4.64 8.52 14.76
N ASP A 78 -4.08 7.82 15.74
CA ASP A 78 -2.93 8.31 16.47
C ASP A 78 -1.65 7.99 15.68
N PHE A 79 -1.00 9.04 15.19
CA PHE A 79 0.29 8.96 14.50
C PHE A 79 1.37 9.51 15.44
N ASP A 80 2.55 8.90 15.42
CA ASP A 80 3.67 9.34 16.26
C ASP A 80 4.17 10.73 15.87
N THR A 81 3.95 11.12 14.60
CA THR A 81 4.32 12.42 14.04
C THR A 81 3.18 13.05 13.27
N LYS A 82 3.25 14.36 13.08
CA LYS A 82 2.29 15.06 12.22
C LYS A 82 2.48 14.64 10.77
N LEU A 83 1.41 14.18 10.12
CA LEU A 83 1.44 13.90 8.69
C LEU A 83 1.28 15.19 7.87
N GLU A 84 2.11 15.34 6.85
CA GLU A 84 2.03 16.42 5.88
C GLU A 84 1.80 15.85 4.48
N LYS A 85 0.92 16.51 3.70
CA LYS A 85 0.68 16.12 2.31
C LYS A 85 1.93 16.38 1.49
N MET A 86 2.40 15.35 0.79
CA MET A 86 3.49 15.48 -0.16
C MET A 86 3.02 16.15 -1.46
N GLU A 87 3.93 16.83 -2.12
CA GLU A 87 3.72 17.33 -3.48
C GLU A 87 3.45 16.15 -4.43
N ASP A 88 2.56 16.33 -5.42
CA ASP A 88 2.19 15.25 -6.36
C ASP A 88 3.41 14.68 -7.09
N SER A 89 4.40 15.52 -7.42
CA SER A 89 5.65 15.08 -8.05
C SER A 89 6.48 14.15 -7.14
N VAL A 90 6.45 14.39 -5.83
CA VAL A 90 7.13 13.55 -4.83
C VAL A 90 6.37 12.23 -4.71
N ALA A 91 5.05 12.27 -4.55
CA ALA A 91 4.23 11.06 -4.48
C ALA A 91 4.44 10.16 -5.71
N GLN A 92 4.42 10.72 -6.93
CA GLN A 92 4.66 9.99 -8.17
C GLN A 92 6.08 9.40 -8.27
N SER A 93 7.07 10.02 -7.65
CA SER A 93 8.44 9.48 -7.62
C SER A 93 8.61 8.31 -6.66
N MET A 94 7.78 8.24 -5.62
CA MET A 94 7.83 7.22 -4.57
C MET A 94 6.92 6.04 -4.88
N ILE A 95 5.75 6.29 -5.48
CA ILE A 95 4.71 5.30 -5.75
C ILE A 95 4.69 5.01 -7.25
N THR A 96 5.04 3.78 -7.62
CA THR A 96 4.85 3.31 -9.00
C THR A 96 3.36 3.10 -9.25
N THR A 97 2.85 3.60 -10.37
CA THR A 97 1.46 3.37 -10.81
C THR A 97 1.44 2.55 -12.11
N ALA A 98 0.40 1.75 -12.30
CA ALA A 98 0.21 0.92 -13.49
C ALA A 98 -0.39 1.73 -14.66
N SER A 99 -1.08 2.83 -14.35
CA SER A 99 -1.74 3.69 -15.34
C SER A 99 -1.43 5.16 -15.07
N GLU A 100 -1.32 5.95 -16.16
CA GLU A 100 -1.19 7.42 -16.07
C GLU A 100 -2.47 8.08 -15.52
N ASN A 101 -3.61 7.37 -15.55
CA ASN A 101 -4.88 7.83 -15.00
C ASN A 101 -5.01 7.56 -13.49
N THR A 102 -4.11 6.76 -12.91
CA THR A 102 -4.07 6.53 -11.47
C THR A 102 -3.55 7.77 -10.74
N ARG A 103 -4.29 8.22 -9.73
CA ARG A 103 -3.88 9.35 -8.88
C ARG A 103 -3.47 8.85 -7.51
N THR A 104 -2.38 9.43 -6.99
CA THR A 104 -1.86 9.13 -5.67
C THR A 104 -1.84 10.39 -4.82
N GLU A 105 -2.33 10.27 -3.58
CA GLU A 105 -2.17 11.28 -2.55
C GLU A 105 -1.42 10.65 -1.38
N LEU A 106 -0.26 11.22 -1.06
CA LEU A 106 0.65 10.71 -0.05
C LEU A 106 0.78 11.72 1.08
N TYR A 107 0.57 11.26 2.29
CA TYR A 107 0.78 12.02 3.53
C TYR A 107 1.81 11.28 4.35
N MET A 108 2.89 11.94 4.72
CA MET A 108 4.01 11.34 5.45
C MET A 108 4.31 12.09 6.73
N GLY A 109 4.77 11.36 7.73
CA GLY A 109 5.37 11.90 8.93
C GLY A 109 6.78 12.43 8.68
N GLU A 110 7.36 13.05 9.69
CA GLU A 110 8.75 13.56 9.63
C GLU A 110 9.74 12.40 9.42
N GLY A 111 10.85 12.68 8.74
CA GLY A 111 11.78 11.73 8.10
C GLY A 111 12.36 10.58 8.93
N THR A 112 12.09 10.50 10.24
CA THR A 112 12.48 9.35 11.10
C THR A 112 11.29 8.47 11.48
N SER A 113 10.07 8.79 11.06
CA SER A 113 8.85 8.03 11.29
C SER A 113 8.40 7.33 10.01
N ALA A 114 7.87 6.12 10.16
CA ALA A 114 7.21 5.40 9.08
C ALA A 114 5.70 5.72 8.99
N ASP A 115 5.21 6.69 9.76
CA ASP A 115 3.81 7.10 9.71
C ASP A 115 3.46 7.59 8.30
N GLU A 116 2.44 6.96 7.72
CA GLU A 116 2.03 7.23 6.35
C GLU A 116 0.52 7.01 6.16
N LEU A 117 -0.09 7.86 5.35
CA LEU A 117 -1.40 7.63 4.75
C LEU A 117 -1.28 7.82 3.24
N LEU A 118 -1.49 6.73 2.50
CA LEU A 118 -1.50 6.71 1.04
C LEU A 118 -2.91 6.44 0.55
N ILE A 119 -3.39 7.28 -0.37
CA ILE A 119 -4.68 7.13 -1.05
C ILE A 119 -4.41 7.02 -2.54
N VAL A 120 -4.84 5.91 -3.14
CA VAL A 120 -4.73 5.67 -4.57
C VAL A 120 -6.13 5.62 -5.18
N THR A 121 -6.36 6.43 -6.21
CA THR A 121 -7.60 6.43 -7.00
C THR A 121 -7.30 5.81 -8.35
N VAL A 122 -7.87 4.64 -8.61
CA VAL A 122 -7.69 3.82 -9.81
C VAL A 122 -8.86 4.06 -10.75
N GLU A 123 -8.62 4.71 -11.89
CA GLU A 123 -9.71 4.97 -12.86
C GLU A 123 -9.90 3.80 -13.82
N ASP A 124 -8.88 2.97 -14.03
CA ASP A 124 -8.89 1.79 -14.89
C ASP A 124 -9.05 0.53 -14.02
N GLU A 125 -10.28 0.01 -13.88
CA GLU A 125 -10.60 -1.14 -13.02
C GLU A 125 -9.72 -2.37 -13.32
N ASP A 126 -9.35 -2.59 -14.58
CA ASP A 126 -8.46 -3.67 -14.99
C ASP A 126 -7.04 -3.58 -14.39
N GLN A 127 -6.67 -2.42 -13.86
CA GLN A 127 -5.37 -2.19 -13.23
C GLN A 127 -5.41 -2.32 -11.69
N MET A 128 -6.57 -2.60 -11.11
CA MET A 128 -6.74 -2.62 -9.65
C MET A 128 -5.78 -3.57 -8.95
N ASP A 129 -5.67 -4.81 -9.43
CA ASP A 129 -4.77 -5.80 -8.83
C ASP A 129 -3.31 -5.36 -8.90
N GLN A 130 -2.90 -4.79 -10.03
CA GLN A 130 -1.55 -4.27 -10.20
C GLN A 130 -1.27 -3.06 -9.29
N GLU A 131 -2.26 -2.20 -9.08
CA GLU A 131 -2.09 -1.05 -8.16
C GLU A 131 -2.01 -1.51 -6.70
N ILE A 132 -2.74 -2.56 -6.31
CA ILE A 132 -2.59 -3.18 -4.99
C ILE A 132 -1.17 -3.73 -4.82
N GLU A 133 -0.63 -4.44 -5.83
CA GLU A 133 0.75 -4.93 -5.80
C GLU A 133 1.78 -3.79 -5.71
N ASN A 134 1.56 -2.68 -6.42
CA ASN A 134 2.41 -1.49 -6.36
C ASN A 134 2.43 -0.88 -4.96
N VAL A 135 1.26 -0.76 -4.31
CA VAL A 135 1.14 -0.29 -2.91
C VAL A 135 1.87 -1.23 -1.95
N GLN A 136 1.71 -2.54 -2.09
CA GLN A 136 2.42 -3.53 -1.28
C GLN A 136 3.94 -3.45 -1.48
N LYS A 137 4.36 -3.27 -2.72
CA LYS A 137 5.78 -3.09 -3.04
C LYS A 137 6.34 -1.83 -2.39
N HIS A 138 5.64 -0.71 -2.45
CA HIS A 138 6.04 0.52 -1.79
C HIS A 138 6.26 0.30 -0.29
N LEU A 139 5.31 -0.31 0.41
CA LEU A 139 5.45 -0.61 1.84
C LEU A 139 6.62 -1.58 2.11
N THR A 140 6.85 -2.55 1.22
CA THR A 140 7.99 -3.48 1.34
C THR A 140 9.32 -2.75 1.20
N ASP A 141 9.45 -1.86 0.22
CA ASP A 141 10.66 -1.06 -0.02
C ASP A 141 10.89 -0.09 1.15
N MET A 142 9.84 0.54 1.65
CA MET A 142 9.89 1.40 2.83
C MET A 142 10.35 0.60 4.07
N ARG A 143 9.77 -0.57 4.32
CA ARG A 143 10.18 -1.45 5.41
C ARG A 143 11.67 -1.82 5.35
N GLN A 144 12.18 -2.15 4.14
CA GLN A 144 13.60 -2.46 3.97
C GLN A 144 14.49 -1.27 4.32
N SER A 145 14.05 -0.04 4.04
CA SER A 145 14.79 1.17 4.37
C SER A 145 14.88 1.42 5.87
N PHE A 146 13.87 0.99 6.64
CA PHE A 146 13.84 1.19 8.09
C PHE A 146 14.46 0.03 8.89
N GLN A 147 14.50 -1.19 8.34
CA GLN A 147 14.80 -2.40 9.12
C GLN A 147 16.14 -2.39 9.87
N ASP A 148 17.18 -1.76 9.30
CA ASP A 148 18.54 -1.77 9.85
C ASP A 148 18.78 -0.65 10.87
N TYR A 149 18.05 0.46 10.75
CA TYR A 149 18.27 1.66 11.56
C TYR A 149 17.18 1.89 12.60
N LEU A 150 15.94 1.60 12.24
CA LEU A 150 14.75 1.85 13.05
C LEU A 150 13.82 0.63 13.05
N PRO A 151 14.20 -0.48 13.68
CA PRO A 151 13.43 -1.73 13.62
C PRO A 151 12.02 -1.62 14.21
N LYS A 152 11.74 -0.65 15.06
CA LYS A 152 10.37 -0.35 15.53
C LYS A 152 9.49 0.20 14.43
N GLU A 153 10.04 1.07 13.59
CA GLU A 153 9.34 1.63 12.43
C GLU A 153 9.10 0.53 11.38
N ALA A 154 10.11 -0.32 11.13
CA ALA A 154 9.93 -1.47 10.25
C ALA A 154 8.80 -2.40 10.73
N LYS A 155 8.68 -2.63 12.05
CA LYS A 155 7.56 -3.39 12.61
C LYS A 155 6.22 -2.68 12.46
N LYS A 156 6.17 -1.36 12.57
CA LYS A 156 4.97 -0.56 12.33
C LYS A 156 4.47 -0.75 10.89
N ILE A 157 5.40 -0.81 9.92
CA ILE A 157 5.08 -1.09 8.51
C ILE A 157 4.56 -2.52 8.33
N ASP A 158 5.07 -3.52 9.05
CA ASP A 158 4.54 -4.89 9.04
C ASP A 158 3.07 -4.95 9.49
N ASP A 159 2.64 -4.00 10.30
CA ASP A 159 1.28 -3.85 10.81
C ASP A 159 0.42 -2.88 9.96
N ALA A 160 0.90 -2.46 8.78
CA ALA A 160 0.19 -1.55 7.89
C ALA A 160 -1.19 -2.08 7.49
N VAL A 161 -2.16 -1.17 7.41
CA VAL A 161 -3.52 -1.47 6.94
C VAL A 161 -3.62 -1.12 5.46
N ILE A 162 -4.05 -2.07 4.62
CA ILE A 162 -4.41 -1.82 3.22
C ILE A 162 -5.87 -2.21 3.04
N LEU A 163 -6.69 -1.27 2.58
CA LEU A 163 -8.11 -1.47 2.29
C LEU A 163 -8.44 -0.97 0.89
N GLN A 164 -9.28 -1.74 0.18
CA GLN A 164 -9.79 -1.37 -1.13
C GLN A 164 -11.32 -1.25 -1.06
N SER A 165 -11.88 -0.23 -1.71
CA SER A 165 -13.34 -0.08 -1.89
C SER A 165 -13.62 0.68 -3.18
N GLY A 166 -14.39 0.08 -4.09
CA GLY A 166 -14.60 0.61 -5.42
C GLY A 166 -13.25 0.90 -6.09
N LYS A 167 -13.05 2.10 -6.57
CA LYS A 167 -11.83 2.53 -7.23
C LYS A 167 -10.72 3.06 -6.29
N TYR A 168 -10.90 2.94 -4.98
CA TYR A 168 -9.97 3.49 -4.00
C TYR A 168 -9.17 2.39 -3.30
N ILE A 169 -7.86 2.58 -3.22
CA ILE A 169 -6.97 1.81 -2.37
C ILE A 169 -6.42 2.77 -1.31
N VAL A 170 -6.48 2.38 -0.07
CA VAL A 170 -5.93 3.16 1.04
C VAL A 170 -4.95 2.31 1.81
N ALA A 171 -3.71 2.80 1.96
CA ALA A 171 -2.72 2.22 2.86
C ALA A 171 -2.46 3.18 4.02
N CYS A 172 -2.34 2.65 5.22
CA CYS A 172 -2.06 3.43 6.43
C CYS A 172 -1.04 2.70 7.30
N VAL A 173 0.04 3.39 7.63
CA VAL A 173 1.05 2.96 8.59
C VAL A 173 0.93 3.84 9.82
N SER A 174 0.58 3.25 10.96
CA SER A 174 0.41 3.94 12.24
C SER A 174 0.73 2.99 13.39
N GLY A 175 0.89 3.54 14.59
CA GLY A 175 1.08 2.75 15.81
C GLY A 175 -0.17 1.97 16.25
N ASP A 176 -1.36 2.34 15.76
CA ASP A 176 -2.64 1.69 16.08
C ASP A 176 -3.39 1.26 14.81
N LYS A 177 -3.04 0.06 14.32
CA LYS A 177 -3.65 -0.53 13.13
C LYS A 177 -5.16 -0.79 13.27
N ASP A 178 -5.63 -1.09 14.47
CA ASP A 178 -7.04 -1.43 14.70
C ASP A 178 -7.91 -0.18 14.57
N THR A 179 -7.50 0.93 15.17
CA THR A 179 -8.17 2.22 15.00
C THR A 179 -8.07 2.69 13.55
N ALA A 180 -6.89 2.59 12.93
CA ALA A 180 -6.69 2.95 11.52
C ALA A 180 -7.64 2.15 10.60
N GLY A 181 -7.65 0.83 10.74
CA GLY A 181 -8.51 -0.04 9.95
C GLY A 181 -10.01 0.24 10.13
N ASN A 182 -10.44 0.51 11.35
CA ASN A 182 -11.84 0.82 11.63
C ASN A 182 -12.26 2.17 11.05
N VAL A 183 -11.44 3.21 11.25
CA VAL A 183 -11.72 4.57 10.73
C VAL A 183 -11.77 4.55 9.20
N ILE A 184 -10.79 3.93 8.54
CA ILE A 184 -10.72 3.87 7.08
C ILE A 184 -11.92 3.09 6.53
N ARG A 185 -12.23 1.93 7.09
CA ARG A 185 -13.38 1.10 6.65
C ARG A 185 -14.70 1.85 6.77
N GLU A 186 -14.91 2.58 7.88
CA GLU A 186 -16.10 3.38 8.08
C GLU A 186 -16.24 4.48 7.02
N GLN A 187 -15.15 5.17 6.69
CA GLN A 187 -15.13 6.25 5.70
C GLN A 187 -15.27 5.76 4.25
N LEU A 188 -14.78 4.54 3.95
CA LEU A 188 -14.89 3.92 2.63
C LEU A 188 -16.26 3.27 2.40
N LYS A 189 -17.08 3.07 3.43
CA LYS A 189 -18.38 2.41 3.30
C LYS A 189 -19.28 3.12 2.29
N GLY A 190 -19.72 2.38 1.26
CA GLY A 190 -20.58 2.87 0.18
C GLY A 190 -19.89 3.78 -0.84
N LYS A 191 -18.56 3.80 -0.88
CA LYS A 191 -17.78 4.49 -1.92
C LYS A 191 -17.54 3.55 -3.10
N LYS A 192 -17.63 4.13 -4.34
CA LYS A 192 -17.47 3.39 -5.61
C LYS A 192 -16.41 4.05 -6.46
#